data_23083c63cf98925481d33e269692eca3
#
_entry.id   23083c63cf98925481d33e269692eca3
#
_cell.length_a   1.000
_cell.length_b   1.000
_cell.length_c   1.000
_cell.angle_alpha   90.00
_cell.angle_beta   90.00
_cell.angle_gamma   90.00
#
_symmetry.space_group_name_H-M   'P 1'
#
loop_
_entity.id
_entity.type
_entity.pdbx_description
1 polymer ?
#
loop_
_entity_poly.entity_id
_entity_poly.type
_entity_poly.pdbx_seq_one_letter_code
_entity_poly.pdbx_strand_id
1 'polypeptide(L)'
;MRIEVQPGVRLFVDIEGAGLVADGARMRDKPTLLLLHGGPGYDHSGFKPLFSQLADIAQIVYVDHRGHGRSDRRPAHEWTLDTFADDVVRLSNYLDVLEVRAAAE
;
A
#
# COMPACT_ATOMS: atom_id res chain seq x y z
N MET A 1 6.74 7.63 -1.49
CA MET A 1 6.04 8.86 -1.05
C MET A 1 5.42 8.67 0.32
N ARG A 2 5.09 9.73 0.98
CA ARG A 2 4.40 9.67 2.28
C ARG A 2 3.02 10.30 2.16
N ILE A 3 2.01 9.59 2.66
CA ILE A 3 0.61 10.00 2.57
C ILE A 3 0.06 10.14 3.98
N GLU A 4 -0.52 11.31 4.28
CA GLU A 4 -1.12 11.57 5.59
C GLU A 4 -2.47 10.86 5.69
N VAL A 5 -2.60 9.95 6.65
CA VAL A 5 -3.83 9.18 6.91
C VAL A 5 -4.61 9.74 8.09
N GLN A 6 -3.94 10.44 8.99
CA GLN A 6 -4.51 11.21 10.09
C GLN A 6 -3.65 12.45 10.29
N PRO A 7 -4.15 13.52 10.93
CA PRO A 7 -3.31 14.67 11.25
C PRO A 7 -2.04 14.23 12.00
N GLY A 8 -0.88 14.54 11.41
CA GLY A 8 0.41 14.21 11.98
C GLY A 8 0.88 12.76 11.81
N VAL A 9 0.15 11.93 11.06
CA VAL A 9 0.55 10.54 10.80
C VAL A 9 0.61 10.29 9.30
N ARG A 10 1.83 10.04 8.79
CA ARG A 10 2.06 9.75 7.38
C ARG A 10 2.59 8.34 7.20
N LEU A 11 2.04 7.62 6.23
CA LEU A 11 2.53 6.31 5.84
C LEU A 11 3.43 6.43 4.62
N PHE A 12 4.50 5.65 4.61
CA PHE A 12 5.31 5.51 3.41
C PHE A 12 4.64 4.53 2.46
N VAL A 13 4.56 4.93 1.19
CA VAL A 13 3.93 4.16 0.12
C VAL A 13 4.85 4.19 -1.08
N ASP A 14 5.06 3.03 -1.70
CA ASP A 14 5.79 2.89 -2.95
C ASP A 14 4.86 2.24 -3.98
N ILE A 15 4.74 2.85 -5.15
CA ILE A 15 3.81 2.41 -6.18
C ILE A 15 4.59 1.96 -7.41
N GLU A 16 4.34 0.74 -7.86
CA GLU A 16 4.93 0.19 -9.07
C GLU A 16 3.85 -0.18 -10.08
N GLY A 17 4.12 0.11 -11.35
CA GLY A 17 3.19 -0.18 -12.43
C GLY A 17 2.18 0.94 -12.66
N ALA A 18 1.59 0.95 -13.85
CA ALA A 18 0.56 1.92 -14.22
C ALA A 18 -0.81 1.43 -13.77
N GLY A 19 -1.70 2.37 -13.43
CA GLY A 19 -3.09 2.05 -13.12
C GLY A 19 -3.95 1.85 -14.36
N LEU A 20 -3.48 2.33 -15.52
CA LEU A 20 -4.16 2.20 -16.81
C LEU A 20 -3.23 1.56 -17.83
N VAL A 21 -3.79 0.73 -18.69
CA VAL A 21 -3.06 0.13 -19.81
C VAL A 21 -3.88 0.28 -21.10
N ALA A 22 -3.17 0.34 -22.23
CA ALA A 22 -3.81 0.34 -23.52
C ALA A 22 -4.48 -1.02 -23.80
N ASP A 23 -5.70 -0.99 -24.33
CA ASP A 23 -6.47 -2.17 -24.68
C ASP A 23 -7.20 -1.90 -26.00
N GLY A 24 -6.47 -2.08 -27.12
CA GLY A 24 -6.93 -1.65 -28.44
C GLY A 24 -7.02 -0.13 -28.50
N ALA A 25 -8.19 0.38 -28.86
CA ALA A 25 -8.46 1.82 -28.94
C ALA A 25 -8.90 2.42 -27.60
N ARG A 26 -8.90 1.63 -26.53
CA ARG A 26 -9.36 2.04 -25.21
C ARG A 26 -8.24 1.99 -24.19
N MET A 27 -8.47 2.66 -23.07
CA MET A 27 -7.66 2.47 -21.85
C MET A 27 -8.44 1.58 -20.89
N ARG A 28 -7.76 0.68 -20.21
CA ARG A 28 -8.33 -0.26 -19.26
C ARG A 28 -7.67 -0.05 -17.89
N ASP A 29 -8.48 0.02 -16.85
CA ASP A 29 -7.95 0.05 -15.48
C ASP A 29 -7.35 -1.30 -15.12
N LYS A 30 -6.19 -1.27 -14.47
CA LYS A 30 -5.60 -2.44 -13.86
C LYS A 30 -6.06 -2.50 -12.39
N PRO A 31 -6.23 -3.72 -11.84
CA PRO A 31 -6.49 -3.84 -10.42
C PRO A 31 -5.31 -3.31 -9.60
N THR A 32 -5.59 -2.82 -8.41
CA THR A 32 -4.57 -2.39 -7.46
C THR A 32 -4.35 -3.47 -6.42
N LEU A 33 -3.09 -3.89 -6.25
CA LEU A 33 -2.69 -4.85 -5.24
C LEU A 33 -2.00 -4.11 -4.10
N LEU A 34 -2.62 -4.11 -2.92
CA LEU A 34 -2.02 -3.57 -1.70
C LEU A 34 -1.24 -4.68 -1.00
N LEU A 35 0.04 -4.45 -0.76
CA LEU A 35 0.89 -5.39 -0.05
C LEU A 35 1.15 -4.87 1.37
N LEU A 36 0.62 -5.61 2.34
CA LEU A 36 0.66 -5.27 3.75
C LEU A 36 1.64 -6.20 4.46
N HIS A 37 2.75 -5.65 4.96
CA HIS A 37 3.75 -6.46 5.63
C HIS A 37 3.24 -7.02 6.95
N GLY A 38 3.82 -8.15 7.37
CA GLY A 38 3.56 -8.74 8.67
C GLY A 38 4.25 -7.95 9.78
N GLY A 39 4.12 -8.39 10.94
CA GLY A 39 4.75 -7.76 12.08
C GLY A 39 3.76 -7.47 13.17
N PRO A 40 4.17 -6.72 14.18
CA PRO A 40 5.15 -5.60 14.16
C PRO A 40 6.60 -6.05 13.92
N GLY A 41 7.38 -5.10 13.38
CA GLY A 41 8.82 -5.26 13.20
C GLY A 41 9.31 -5.44 11.76
N TYR A 42 8.38 -5.61 10.81
CA TYR A 42 8.71 -5.75 9.39
C TYR A 42 8.45 -4.45 8.63
N ASP A 43 8.69 -4.48 7.34
CA ASP A 43 8.37 -3.40 6.41
C ASP A 43 8.05 -3.96 5.02
N HIS A 44 7.81 -3.06 4.04
CA HIS A 44 7.42 -3.46 2.70
C HIS A 44 8.51 -4.19 1.91
N SER A 45 9.77 -4.06 2.29
CA SER A 45 10.87 -4.58 1.49
C SER A 45 10.85 -6.10 1.36
N GLY A 46 10.19 -6.80 2.29
CA GLY A 46 10.05 -8.25 2.24
C GLY A 46 9.26 -8.75 1.04
N PHE A 47 8.46 -7.90 0.41
CA PHE A 47 7.70 -8.26 -0.81
C PHE A 47 8.52 -8.12 -2.09
N LYS A 48 9.57 -7.33 -2.09
CA LYS A 48 10.42 -7.11 -3.26
C LYS A 48 11.54 -8.14 -3.32
N PRO A 49 12.01 -8.53 -4.50
CA PRO A 49 11.54 -8.14 -5.82
C PRO A 49 10.41 -9.02 -6.37
N LEU A 50 10.00 -10.06 -5.62
CA LEU A 50 9.10 -11.09 -6.14
C LEU A 50 7.78 -10.49 -6.65
N PHE A 51 7.13 -9.66 -5.83
CA PHE A 51 5.84 -9.08 -6.18
C PHE A 51 5.95 -8.00 -7.25
N SER A 52 7.11 -7.40 -7.45
CA SER A 52 7.33 -6.43 -8.53
C SER A 52 7.09 -7.04 -9.92
N GLN A 53 7.20 -8.36 -10.04
CA GLN A 53 6.93 -9.06 -11.29
C GLN A 53 5.45 -9.00 -11.69
N LEU A 54 4.56 -8.68 -10.76
CA LEU A 54 3.14 -8.55 -11.01
C LEU A 54 2.73 -7.18 -11.56
N ALA A 55 3.67 -6.25 -11.71
CA ALA A 55 3.37 -4.89 -12.19
C ALA A 55 2.78 -4.86 -13.59
N ASP A 56 2.96 -5.92 -14.39
CA ASP A 56 2.37 -6.04 -15.72
C ASP A 56 0.84 -6.18 -15.67
N ILE A 57 0.33 -6.84 -14.62
CA ILE A 57 -1.09 -7.18 -14.52
C ILE A 57 -1.82 -6.39 -13.43
N ALA A 58 -1.10 -5.70 -12.56
CA ALA A 58 -1.67 -4.92 -11.47
C ALA A 58 -0.80 -3.71 -11.17
N GLN A 59 -1.41 -2.67 -10.64
CA GLN A 59 -0.66 -1.61 -9.97
C GLN A 59 -0.32 -2.10 -8.56
N ILE A 60 0.95 -2.10 -8.20
CA ILE A 60 1.41 -2.59 -6.91
C ILE A 60 1.61 -1.41 -5.96
N VAL A 61 0.98 -1.47 -4.80
CA VAL A 61 1.12 -0.46 -3.76
C VAL A 61 1.72 -1.13 -2.52
N TYR A 62 2.98 -0.82 -2.24
CA TYR A 62 3.67 -1.28 -1.04
C TYR A 62 3.43 -0.26 0.07
N VAL A 63 3.05 -0.73 1.24
CA VAL A 63 2.71 0.13 2.38
C VAL A 63 3.53 -0.28 3.59
N ASP A 64 4.16 0.69 4.25
CA ASP A 64 4.70 0.49 5.59
C ASP A 64 3.64 0.94 6.59
N HIS A 65 3.27 0.06 7.52
CA HIS A 65 2.34 0.41 8.60
C HIS A 65 2.90 1.54 9.47
N ARG A 66 2.00 2.27 10.16
CA ARG A 66 2.45 3.35 11.04
C ARG A 66 3.49 2.82 12.05
N GLY A 67 4.50 3.60 12.30
CA GLY A 67 5.58 3.24 13.20
C GLY A 67 6.62 2.31 12.62
N HIS A 68 6.44 1.81 11.38
CA HIS A 68 7.32 0.84 10.75
C HIS A 68 7.97 1.40 9.49
N GLY A 69 9.12 0.80 9.13
CA GLY A 69 9.83 1.15 7.91
C GLY A 69 10.08 2.66 7.78
N ARG A 70 9.61 3.23 6.67
CA ARG A 70 9.76 4.66 6.38
C ARG A 70 8.53 5.50 6.74
N SER A 71 7.51 4.89 7.33
CA SER A 71 6.36 5.61 7.86
C SER A 71 6.74 6.38 9.11
N ASP A 72 5.91 7.37 9.50
CA ASP A 72 6.16 8.16 10.69
C ASP A 72 6.25 7.28 11.93
N ARG A 73 7.16 7.61 12.83
CA ARG A 73 7.34 6.88 14.09
C ARG A 73 6.18 7.15 15.02
N ARG A 74 5.59 6.07 15.54
CA ARG A 74 4.45 6.14 16.44
C ARG A 74 4.66 5.18 17.61
N PRO A 75 4.10 5.48 18.79
CA PRO A 75 4.27 4.61 19.96
C PRO A 75 3.62 3.24 19.74
N ALA A 76 4.22 2.23 20.38
CA ALA A 76 3.82 0.84 20.18
C ALA A 76 2.36 0.55 20.54
N HIS A 77 1.74 1.34 21.42
CA HIS A 77 0.32 1.13 21.77
C HIS A 77 -0.63 1.39 20.60
N GLU A 78 -0.15 2.08 19.54
CA GLU A 78 -0.93 2.29 18.31
C GLU A 78 -0.80 1.13 17.32
N TRP A 79 0.09 0.18 17.55
CA TRP A 79 0.36 -0.93 16.63
C TRP A 79 -0.66 -2.05 16.85
N THR A 80 -1.90 -1.79 16.47
CA THR A 80 -2.99 -2.76 16.57
C THR A 80 -3.56 -3.06 15.19
N LEU A 81 -4.18 -4.22 15.04
CA LEU A 81 -4.83 -4.58 13.77
C LEU A 81 -5.92 -3.58 13.39
N ASP A 82 -6.68 -3.10 14.38
CA ASP A 82 -7.73 -2.11 14.12
C ASP A 82 -7.15 -0.80 13.58
N THR A 83 -6.08 -0.31 14.17
CA THR A 83 -5.40 0.90 13.72
C THR A 83 -4.83 0.73 12.32
N PHE A 84 -4.17 -0.40 12.05
CA PHE A 84 -3.61 -0.69 10.73
C PHE A 84 -4.70 -0.81 9.68
N ALA A 85 -5.82 -1.47 10.01
CA ALA A 85 -6.95 -1.58 9.11
C ALA A 85 -7.57 -0.22 8.78
N ASP A 86 -7.74 0.64 9.78
CA ASP A 86 -8.24 2.01 9.57
C ASP A 86 -7.31 2.81 8.66
N ASP A 87 -6.00 2.67 8.84
CA ASP A 87 -5.01 3.33 7.99
C ASP A 87 -5.12 2.87 6.54
N VAL A 88 -5.32 1.57 6.32
CA VAL A 88 -5.49 1.01 4.97
C VAL A 88 -6.74 1.56 4.30
N VAL A 89 -7.85 1.69 5.02
CA VAL A 89 -9.08 2.26 4.49
C VAL A 89 -8.87 3.72 4.10
N ARG A 90 -8.23 4.51 4.96
CA ARG A 90 -7.93 5.91 4.67
C ARG A 90 -7.01 6.07 3.47
N LEU A 91 -5.99 5.20 3.38
CA LEU A 91 -5.05 5.19 2.26
C LEU A 91 -5.77 4.85 0.96
N SER A 92 -6.64 3.84 0.96
CA SER A 92 -7.40 3.43 -0.22
C SER A 92 -8.30 4.56 -0.71
N ASN A 93 -8.96 5.26 0.22
CA ASN A 93 -9.78 6.42 -0.13
C ASN A 93 -8.93 7.56 -0.71
N TYR A 94 -7.76 7.81 -0.15
CA TYR A 94 -6.85 8.83 -0.67
C TYR A 94 -6.42 8.51 -2.10
N LEU A 95 -6.07 7.25 -2.37
CA LEU A 95 -5.60 6.82 -3.68
C LEU A 95 -6.74 6.70 -4.71
N ASP A 96 -8.00 6.70 -4.27
CA ASP A 96 -9.18 6.59 -5.13
C ASP A 96 -9.08 5.39 -6.06
N VAL A 97 -8.82 4.21 -5.50
CA VAL A 97 -8.66 2.99 -6.27
C VAL A 97 -10.00 2.34 -6.55
N LEU A 98 -10.21 1.88 -7.81
CA LEU A 98 -11.46 1.26 -8.24
C LEU A 98 -11.59 -0.18 -7.74
N GLU A 99 -10.49 -0.91 -7.75
CA GLU A 99 -10.46 -2.30 -7.33
C GLU A 99 -9.18 -2.55 -6.57
N VAL A 100 -9.31 -3.05 -5.34
CA VAL A 100 -8.20 -3.31 -4.45
C VAL A 100 -8.15 -4.80 -4.13
N ARG A 101 -6.99 -5.40 -4.31
CA ARG A 101 -6.65 -6.73 -3.79
C ARG A 101 -5.58 -6.54 -2.72
N ALA A 102 -5.76 -7.16 -1.59
CA ALA A 102 -4.80 -7.06 -0.49
C ALA A 102 -4.14 -8.40 -0.25
N ALA A 103 -2.82 -8.37 -0.02
CA ALA A 103 -2.04 -9.52 0.41
C ALA A 103 -1.26 -9.14 1.68
N ALA A 104 -1.21 -10.06 2.63
CA ALA A 104 -0.47 -9.89 3.87
C ALA A 104 0.53 -11.03 4.03
N GLU A 105 1.72 -10.67 4.49
CA GLU A 105 2.79 -11.63 4.75
C GLU A 105 2.70 -12.18 6.19
#